data_fada35ab7ae219848d999e7706c4cb6e
#
_entry.id   fada35ab7ae219848d999e7706c4cb6e
#
_cell.length_a   1.000
_cell.length_b   1.000
_cell.length_c   1.000
_cell.angle_alpha   90.00
_cell.angle_beta   90.00
_cell.angle_gamma   90.00
#
_symmetry.space_group_name_H-M   'P 1'
#
loop_
_entity.id
_entity.type
_entity.pdbx_description
1 polymer ?
#
loop_
_entity_poly.entity_id
_entity_poly.type
_entity_poly.pdbx_seq_one_letter_code
_entity_poly.pdbx_strand_id
1 'polypeptide(L)'
;MRIALLQLDQIVGDIGGNATRIRTATREAAKQGADLVVTSELALLGYLPRDLLLQPSLIRYSWEVLERLAAELRGAPPVLVGLAEPNQASEGRPLFNSAALLAEGEVLDRFHKCLLPTYDVFDEDRYFEPAPDNQVLRLGNWTLGVTICEDIWNDRDFWQRRRYHKDPVEVLAQAGANAVINLSASPFSVGKQYLRESMLSQMAAKHGLPLVYVNQVGGNDDLVFDGRSCAFDGTGKPIARGRAFTEDLVLVDLDPPAGRVEADDFSPESEIWRALVLGTGDYVRKCGFHSVLLGLSGGIDSAVTAAVAAEALGAQNVLGVLMPSPFSSRGSIEDAECLARNLGIRTLTLPIEDVMEAFDRTLRPAFTGRPRDVTEENIQARIRGNLLMALSNKCGALLLTTGNKSELAVGYCTIYGDMSGGLAVISDVPKTMIYRLARWLNAQRPVLPESILAKAPSAELRPNQTDQDSLPPYELLDEILARHIERHESAEEIITQGFDGATVRRVLHLVKIAEFKRKQAAPGIKVTDRAFGVGWRMPIASKEWENNGRN
;
A
#
# COMPACT_ATOMS: atom_id res chain seq x y z
N MET A 1 19.97 -24.28 -15.28
CA MET A 1 19.28 -23.09 -15.80
C MET A 1 19.42 -21.98 -14.78
N ARG A 2 19.89 -20.83 -15.21
CA ARG A 2 19.98 -19.60 -14.42
C ARG A 2 18.85 -18.67 -14.79
N ILE A 3 18.01 -18.29 -13.83
CA ILE A 3 16.89 -17.39 -14.02
C ILE A 3 17.19 -16.04 -13.36
N ALA A 4 16.93 -14.94 -14.06
CA ALA A 4 17.00 -13.59 -13.52
C ALA A 4 15.60 -13.06 -13.21
N LEU A 5 15.37 -12.70 -11.96
CA LEU A 5 14.13 -12.11 -11.46
C LEU A 5 14.29 -10.59 -11.48
N LEU A 6 13.49 -9.91 -12.28
CA LEU A 6 13.51 -8.45 -12.38
C LEU A 6 12.49 -7.84 -11.40
N GLN A 7 12.97 -7.45 -10.25
CA GLN A 7 12.20 -6.72 -9.23
C GLN A 7 12.29 -5.21 -9.51
N LEU A 8 11.36 -4.70 -10.31
CA LEU A 8 11.39 -3.33 -10.81
C LEU A 8 10.27 -2.47 -10.21
N ASP A 9 10.53 -1.17 -10.10
CA ASP A 9 9.54 -0.14 -9.74
C ASP A 9 8.89 0.42 -11.01
N GLN A 10 7.81 -0.20 -11.46
CA GLN A 10 7.05 0.25 -12.62
C GLN A 10 6.19 1.47 -12.29
N ILE A 11 5.94 2.29 -13.32
CA ILE A 11 5.00 3.41 -13.25
C ILE A 11 3.78 3.05 -14.08
N VAL A 12 2.59 3.11 -13.47
CA VAL A 12 1.33 2.82 -14.14
C VAL A 12 1.13 3.75 -15.33
N GLY A 13 0.94 3.17 -16.53
CA GLY A 13 0.72 3.91 -17.77
C GLY A 13 2.00 4.41 -18.47
N ASP A 14 3.18 4.34 -17.85
CA ASP A 14 4.46 4.71 -18.49
C ASP A 14 5.05 3.51 -19.27
N ILE A 15 4.34 3.07 -20.31
CA ILE A 15 4.69 1.88 -21.09
C ILE A 15 6.11 1.98 -21.68
N GLY A 16 6.49 3.14 -22.22
CA GLY A 16 7.82 3.36 -22.79
C GLY A 16 8.94 3.33 -21.76
N GLY A 17 8.71 3.96 -20.59
CA GLY A 17 9.63 3.96 -19.46
C GLY A 17 9.80 2.56 -18.88
N ASN A 18 8.70 1.84 -18.66
CA ASN A 18 8.72 0.46 -18.16
C ASN A 18 9.45 -0.49 -19.13
N ALA A 19 9.21 -0.38 -20.45
CA ALA A 19 9.96 -1.14 -21.46
C ALA A 19 11.46 -0.85 -21.41
N THR A 20 11.85 0.40 -21.20
CA THR A 20 13.26 0.80 -21.07
C THR A 20 13.91 0.20 -19.83
N ARG A 21 13.19 0.17 -18.68
CA ARG A 21 13.65 -0.50 -17.45
C ARG A 21 13.82 -2.00 -17.66
N ILE A 22 12.83 -2.67 -18.25
CA ILE A 22 12.89 -4.11 -18.57
C ILE A 22 14.08 -4.40 -19.49
N ARG A 23 14.25 -3.65 -20.57
CA ARG A 23 15.37 -3.80 -21.51
C ARG A 23 16.72 -3.66 -20.82
N THR A 24 16.88 -2.62 -20.00
CA THR A 24 18.14 -2.33 -19.31
C THR A 24 18.50 -3.46 -18.33
N ALA A 25 17.53 -3.88 -17.52
CA ALA A 25 17.71 -4.96 -16.55
C ALA A 25 17.95 -6.32 -17.25
N THR A 26 17.28 -6.60 -18.38
CA THR A 26 17.51 -7.82 -19.18
C THR A 26 18.93 -7.87 -19.74
N ARG A 27 19.44 -6.75 -20.25
CA ARG A 27 20.84 -6.68 -20.74
C ARG A 27 21.85 -6.89 -19.62
N GLU A 28 21.55 -6.44 -18.42
CA GLU A 28 22.41 -6.67 -17.26
C GLU A 28 22.34 -8.13 -16.81
N ALA A 29 21.15 -8.74 -16.79
CA ALA A 29 20.96 -10.16 -16.54
C ALA A 29 21.73 -11.04 -17.55
N ALA A 30 21.72 -10.66 -18.83
CA ALA A 30 22.46 -11.36 -19.88
C ALA A 30 23.98 -11.37 -19.63
N LYS A 31 24.56 -10.25 -19.18
CA LYS A 31 25.99 -10.18 -18.80
C LYS A 31 26.33 -11.09 -17.64
N GLN A 32 25.35 -11.35 -16.75
CA GLN A 32 25.51 -12.24 -15.60
C GLN A 32 25.15 -13.71 -15.92
N GLY A 33 24.95 -14.02 -17.21
CA GLY A 33 24.76 -15.38 -17.71
C GLY A 33 23.37 -15.97 -17.42
N ALA A 34 22.32 -15.13 -17.38
CA ALA A 34 20.97 -15.64 -17.28
C ALA A 34 20.55 -16.40 -18.56
N ASP A 35 19.86 -17.53 -18.36
CA ASP A 35 19.24 -18.33 -19.43
C ASP A 35 17.79 -17.89 -19.70
N LEU A 36 17.12 -17.33 -18.70
CA LEU A 36 15.77 -16.81 -18.75
C LEU A 36 15.66 -15.57 -17.86
N VAL A 37 14.91 -14.58 -18.30
CA VAL A 37 14.61 -13.38 -17.52
C VAL A 37 13.09 -13.33 -17.26
N VAL A 38 12.68 -12.96 -16.05
CA VAL A 38 11.27 -12.91 -15.65
C VAL A 38 10.96 -11.57 -15.02
N THR A 39 9.91 -10.91 -15.50
CA THR A 39 9.38 -9.68 -14.91
C THR A 39 8.23 -9.98 -13.93
N SER A 40 7.73 -8.94 -13.25
CA SER A 40 6.51 -9.03 -12.46
C SER A 40 5.24 -9.06 -13.34
N GLU A 41 4.08 -9.30 -12.72
CA GLU A 41 2.76 -9.22 -13.34
C GLU A 41 2.51 -7.81 -13.90
N LEU A 42 1.89 -7.72 -15.10
CA LEU A 42 1.59 -6.48 -15.81
C LEU A 42 2.77 -5.48 -15.87
N ALA A 43 4.00 -5.97 -15.87
CA ALA A 43 5.21 -5.15 -15.75
C ALA A 43 5.32 -4.06 -16.82
N LEU A 44 4.75 -4.28 -18.02
CA LEU A 44 4.79 -3.29 -19.10
C LEU A 44 3.83 -2.12 -18.84
N LEU A 45 2.65 -2.37 -18.25
CA LEU A 45 1.67 -1.34 -17.94
C LEU A 45 1.83 -0.73 -16.53
N GLY A 46 2.45 -1.48 -15.61
CA GLY A 46 2.42 -1.21 -14.17
C GLY A 46 1.10 -1.68 -13.52
N TYR A 47 1.16 -2.08 -12.24
CA TYR A 47 0.03 -2.64 -11.49
C TYR A 47 -0.37 -1.71 -10.36
N LEU A 48 -1.65 -1.34 -10.16
CA LEU A 48 -2.91 -1.69 -10.83
C LEU A 48 -3.23 -0.65 -11.93
N PRO A 49 -3.42 -1.04 -13.19
CA PRO A 49 -3.77 -0.08 -14.24
C PRO A 49 -5.25 0.35 -14.22
N ARG A 50 -6.12 -0.34 -13.48
CA ARG A 50 -7.54 -0.02 -13.29
C ARG A 50 -8.26 0.30 -14.61
N ASP A 51 -9.09 1.34 -14.67
CA ASP A 51 -9.87 1.73 -15.86
C ASP A 51 -9.02 2.22 -17.05
N LEU A 52 -7.70 2.35 -16.91
CA LEU A 52 -6.81 2.51 -18.07
C LEU A 52 -6.91 1.31 -19.02
N LEU A 53 -7.23 0.12 -18.51
CA LEU A 53 -7.46 -1.09 -19.30
C LEU A 53 -8.69 -0.98 -20.24
N LEU A 54 -9.62 -0.07 -19.96
CA LEU A 54 -10.78 0.19 -20.81
C LEU A 54 -10.46 1.08 -22.03
N GLN A 55 -9.19 1.51 -22.18
CA GLN A 55 -8.74 2.35 -23.28
C GLN A 55 -8.08 1.50 -24.39
N PRO A 56 -8.77 1.21 -25.52
CA PRO A 56 -8.22 0.35 -26.57
C PRO A 56 -6.94 0.91 -27.20
N SER A 57 -6.77 2.24 -27.21
CA SER A 57 -5.56 2.89 -27.72
C SER A 57 -4.34 2.58 -26.85
N LEU A 58 -4.49 2.54 -25.52
CA LEU A 58 -3.42 2.20 -24.59
C LEU A 58 -2.98 0.74 -24.77
N ILE A 59 -3.95 -0.17 -24.93
CA ILE A 59 -3.68 -1.59 -25.15
C ILE A 59 -2.95 -1.81 -26.48
N ARG A 60 -3.40 -1.18 -27.58
CA ARG A 60 -2.67 -1.24 -28.87
C ARG A 60 -1.24 -0.71 -28.72
N TYR A 61 -1.08 0.45 -28.11
CA TYR A 61 0.24 1.03 -27.89
C TYR A 61 1.14 0.13 -27.05
N SER A 62 0.60 -0.55 -26.04
CA SER A 62 1.39 -1.49 -25.22
C SER A 62 1.91 -2.67 -26.05
N TRP A 63 1.12 -3.16 -26.99
CA TRP A 63 1.52 -4.22 -27.92
C TRP A 63 2.59 -3.75 -28.91
N GLU A 64 2.46 -2.59 -29.50
CA GLU A 64 3.48 -1.98 -30.37
C GLU A 64 4.82 -1.81 -29.63
N VAL A 65 4.77 -1.43 -28.34
CA VAL A 65 5.97 -1.31 -27.51
C VAL A 65 6.54 -2.68 -27.18
N LEU A 66 5.71 -3.69 -26.91
CA LEU A 66 6.16 -5.06 -26.66
C LEU A 66 6.92 -5.65 -27.85
N GLU A 67 6.36 -5.49 -29.07
CA GLU A 67 7.00 -5.96 -30.32
C GLU A 67 8.34 -5.26 -30.56
N ARG A 68 8.41 -3.95 -30.32
CA ARG A 68 9.68 -3.20 -30.38
C ARG A 68 10.68 -3.70 -29.34
N LEU A 69 10.22 -3.92 -28.09
CA LEU A 69 11.06 -4.45 -27.02
C LEU A 69 11.61 -5.82 -27.39
N ALA A 70 10.79 -6.72 -27.98
CA ALA A 70 11.23 -8.01 -28.48
C ALA A 70 12.34 -7.85 -29.52
N ALA A 71 12.14 -6.98 -30.53
CA ALA A 71 13.14 -6.70 -31.57
C ALA A 71 14.46 -6.14 -30.99
N GLU A 72 14.38 -5.24 -30.00
CA GLU A 72 15.54 -4.63 -29.32
C GLU A 72 16.30 -5.60 -28.41
N LEU A 73 15.65 -6.71 -27.99
CA LEU A 73 16.22 -7.78 -27.17
C LEU A 73 16.70 -8.97 -28.01
N ARG A 74 16.74 -8.87 -29.34
CA ARG A 74 17.30 -9.92 -30.20
C ARG A 74 18.72 -10.29 -29.78
N GLY A 75 18.97 -11.57 -29.56
CA GLY A 75 20.23 -12.08 -29.05
C GLY A 75 20.42 -11.99 -27.52
N ALA A 76 19.47 -11.43 -26.80
CA ALA A 76 19.40 -11.55 -25.34
C ALA A 76 18.75 -12.89 -24.93
N PRO A 77 18.86 -13.32 -23.66
CA PRO A 77 18.09 -14.44 -23.15
C PRO A 77 16.57 -14.22 -23.33
N PRO A 78 15.78 -15.30 -23.48
CA PRO A 78 14.33 -15.21 -23.44
C PRO A 78 13.82 -14.43 -22.23
N VAL A 79 12.75 -13.64 -22.41
CA VAL A 79 12.16 -12.81 -21.35
C VAL A 79 10.66 -13.09 -21.23
N LEU A 80 10.18 -13.42 -20.04
CA LEU A 80 8.75 -13.43 -19.72
C LEU A 80 8.34 -12.02 -19.24
N VAL A 81 7.48 -11.37 -19.98
CA VAL A 81 7.00 -10.00 -19.71
C VAL A 81 5.52 -10.01 -19.37
N GLY A 82 5.16 -9.52 -18.18
CA GLY A 82 3.76 -9.34 -17.77
C GLY A 82 3.09 -8.16 -18.50
N LEU A 83 1.89 -8.39 -19.08
CA LEU A 83 1.14 -7.39 -19.84
C LEU A 83 -0.36 -7.72 -19.88
N ALA A 84 -1.19 -6.79 -20.42
CA ALA A 84 -2.57 -7.05 -20.79
C ALA A 84 -2.66 -7.41 -22.28
N GLU A 85 -3.35 -8.50 -22.60
CA GLU A 85 -3.55 -9.01 -23.96
C GLU A 85 -5.00 -8.88 -24.41
N PRO A 86 -5.28 -8.41 -25.65
CA PRO A 86 -6.63 -8.41 -26.20
C PRO A 86 -7.18 -9.84 -26.32
N ASN A 87 -8.38 -10.06 -25.78
CA ASN A 87 -9.14 -11.28 -26.04
C ASN A 87 -9.76 -11.19 -27.44
N GLN A 88 -9.40 -12.12 -28.33
CA GLN A 88 -9.88 -12.17 -29.69
C GLN A 88 -11.24 -12.90 -29.83
N ALA A 89 -11.72 -13.52 -28.75
CA ALA A 89 -13.02 -14.18 -28.75
C ALA A 89 -14.16 -13.16 -28.85
N SER A 90 -15.28 -13.58 -29.44
CA SER A 90 -16.50 -12.75 -29.51
C SER A 90 -17.26 -12.65 -28.19
N GLU A 91 -16.90 -13.46 -27.21
CA GLU A 91 -17.53 -13.56 -25.89
C GLU A 91 -16.50 -13.41 -24.77
N GLY A 92 -16.94 -13.08 -23.57
CA GLY A 92 -16.10 -12.88 -22.40
C GLY A 92 -15.60 -11.44 -22.23
N ARG A 93 -14.65 -11.24 -21.31
CA ARG A 93 -14.03 -9.93 -21.09
C ARG A 93 -13.03 -9.61 -22.19
N PRO A 94 -12.77 -8.33 -22.44
CA PRO A 94 -11.99 -7.90 -23.61
C PRO A 94 -10.51 -8.17 -23.51
N LEU A 95 -9.98 -8.53 -22.34
CA LEU A 95 -8.54 -8.68 -22.09
C LEU A 95 -8.23 -9.96 -21.33
N PHE A 96 -6.98 -10.45 -21.48
CA PHE A 96 -6.34 -11.39 -20.57
C PHE A 96 -5.22 -10.69 -19.79
N ASN A 97 -5.03 -11.06 -18.53
CA ASN A 97 -3.81 -10.79 -17.78
C ASN A 97 -2.79 -11.86 -18.19
N SER A 98 -1.70 -11.45 -18.85
CA SER A 98 -0.84 -12.35 -19.61
C SER A 98 0.64 -12.18 -19.27
N ALA A 99 1.40 -13.23 -19.53
CA ALA A 99 2.86 -13.21 -19.64
C ALA A 99 3.25 -13.59 -21.07
N ALA A 100 3.97 -12.70 -21.77
CA ALA A 100 4.48 -12.96 -23.11
C ALA A 100 5.95 -13.40 -23.06
N LEU A 101 6.29 -14.44 -23.82
CA LEU A 101 7.68 -14.87 -24.03
C LEU A 101 8.28 -14.10 -25.20
N LEU A 102 9.26 -13.26 -24.93
CA LEU A 102 10.08 -12.59 -25.94
C LEU A 102 11.36 -13.38 -26.17
N ALA A 103 11.60 -13.84 -27.38
CA ALA A 103 12.86 -14.48 -27.76
C ALA A 103 13.13 -14.27 -29.25
N GLU A 104 14.40 -14.29 -29.63
CA GLU A 104 14.87 -14.16 -31.01
C GLU A 104 14.37 -12.92 -31.77
N GLY A 105 13.95 -11.91 -31.02
CA GLY A 105 13.43 -10.65 -31.55
C GLY A 105 11.93 -10.63 -31.82
N GLU A 106 11.20 -11.64 -31.36
CA GLU A 106 9.76 -11.82 -31.60
C GLU A 106 9.01 -12.22 -30.31
N VAL A 107 7.68 -12.12 -30.32
CA VAL A 107 6.79 -12.65 -29.28
C VAL A 107 6.44 -14.09 -29.68
N LEU A 108 7.02 -15.07 -28.98
CA LEU A 108 6.92 -16.48 -29.36
C LEU A 108 5.74 -17.21 -28.72
N ASP A 109 5.39 -16.87 -27.47
CA ASP A 109 4.35 -17.58 -26.72
C ASP A 109 3.67 -16.64 -25.72
N ARG A 110 2.50 -17.05 -25.20
CA ARG A 110 1.66 -16.27 -24.27
C ARG A 110 1.00 -17.18 -23.26
N PHE A 111 1.00 -16.75 -22.00
CA PHE A 111 0.46 -17.47 -20.86
C PHE A 111 -0.55 -16.58 -20.15
N HIS A 112 -1.74 -17.09 -19.85
CA HIS A 112 -2.84 -16.31 -19.28
C HIS A 112 -3.11 -16.72 -17.85
N LYS A 113 -3.49 -15.73 -17.03
CA LYS A 113 -3.90 -15.90 -15.64
C LYS A 113 -5.23 -16.65 -15.56
N CYS A 114 -5.30 -17.64 -14.67
CA CYS A 114 -6.50 -18.44 -14.45
C CYS A 114 -7.37 -17.93 -13.30
N LEU A 115 -6.75 -17.43 -12.23
CA LEU A 115 -7.45 -17.01 -11.03
C LEU A 115 -7.45 -15.48 -10.92
N LEU A 116 -8.64 -14.87 -10.98
CA LEU A 116 -8.83 -13.42 -10.97
C LEU A 116 -9.35 -12.98 -9.59
N PRO A 117 -8.55 -12.24 -8.79
CA PRO A 117 -8.98 -11.76 -7.49
C PRO A 117 -10.00 -10.62 -7.60
N THR A 118 -11.05 -10.67 -6.75
CA THR A 118 -12.11 -9.66 -6.65
C THR A 118 -12.36 -9.23 -5.20
N TYR A 119 -11.38 -9.39 -4.34
CA TYR A 119 -11.44 -9.08 -2.91
C TYR A 119 -10.43 -7.99 -2.54
N ASP A 120 -10.63 -7.35 -1.37
CA ASP A 120 -9.81 -6.24 -0.87
C ASP A 120 -9.65 -5.16 -1.95
N VAL A 121 -8.43 -4.89 -2.40
CA VAL A 121 -8.10 -3.87 -3.40
C VAL A 121 -8.26 -4.35 -4.84
N PHE A 122 -8.47 -5.64 -5.04
CA PHE A 122 -8.55 -6.25 -6.36
C PHE A 122 -9.95 -6.17 -6.97
N ASP A 123 -9.99 -6.05 -8.29
CA ASP A 123 -11.21 -6.06 -9.11
C ASP A 123 -10.91 -6.56 -10.54
N GLU A 124 -10.10 -7.62 -10.64
CA GLU A 124 -9.55 -8.08 -11.93
C GLU A 124 -10.61 -8.68 -12.85
N ASP A 125 -11.63 -9.33 -12.29
CA ASP A 125 -12.76 -9.87 -13.05
C ASP A 125 -13.56 -8.81 -13.83
N ARG A 126 -13.38 -7.53 -13.47
CA ARG A 126 -13.95 -6.40 -14.22
C ARG A 126 -13.34 -6.23 -15.61
N TYR A 127 -12.09 -6.62 -15.79
CA TYR A 127 -11.29 -6.31 -16.98
C TYR A 127 -10.85 -7.55 -17.75
N PHE A 128 -10.50 -8.62 -17.03
CA PHE A 128 -9.82 -9.78 -17.57
C PHE A 128 -10.73 -11.00 -17.66
N GLU A 129 -10.53 -11.78 -18.71
CA GLU A 129 -11.10 -13.11 -18.87
C GLU A 129 -10.18 -14.15 -18.20
N PRO A 130 -10.69 -15.05 -17.35
CA PRO A 130 -9.88 -16.11 -16.77
C PRO A 130 -9.52 -17.16 -17.82
N ALA A 131 -8.28 -17.57 -17.86
CA ALA A 131 -7.89 -18.69 -18.71
C ALA A 131 -8.49 -20.00 -18.19
N PRO A 132 -8.87 -20.92 -19.09
CA PRO A 132 -9.37 -22.24 -18.69
C PRO A 132 -8.30 -23.07 -17.98
N ASP A 133 -7.04 -22.99 -18.42
CA ASP A 133 -5.89 -23.73 -17.88
C ASP A 133 -4.57 -22.96 -17.99
N ASN A 134 -3.68 -23.18 -17.03
CA ASN A 134 -2.31 -22.74 -17.11
C ASN A 134 -1.51 -23.65 -18.05
N GLN A 135 -0.49 -23.08 -18.69
CA GLN A 135 0.32 -23.75 -19.68
C GLN A 135 1.77 -23.88 -19.23
N VAL A 136 2.50 -24.81 -19.83
CA VAL A 136 3.92 -25.01 -19.61
C VAL A 136 4.75 -24.40 -20.74
N LEU A 137 5.86 -23.75 -20.38
CA LEU A 137 6.90 -23.29 -21.29
C LEU A 137 8.01 -24.35 -21.36
N ARG A 138 8.37 -24.77 -22.56
CA ARG A 138 9.51 -25.65 -22.77
C ARG A 138 10.75 -24.86 -23.20
N LEU A 139 11.80 -24.94 -22.38
CA LEU A 139 13.07 -24.25 -22.64
C LEU A 139 14.25 -25.15 -22.33
N GLY A 140 14.92 -25.66 -23.37
CA GLY A 140 15.96 -26.69 -23.24
C GLY A 140 15.39 -27.96 -22.58
N ASN A 141 16.01 -28.38 -21.48
CA ASN A 141 15.58 -29.57 -20.72
C ASN A 141 14.53 -29.25 -19.65
N TRP A 142 14.04 -27.99 -19.58
CA TRP A 142 13.09 -27.53 -18.59
C TRP A 142 11.68 -27.45 -19.16
N THR A 143 10.73 -27.91 -18.37
CA THR A 143 9.29 -27.73 -18.57
C THR A 143 8.81 -26.86 -17.44
N LEU A 144 8.68 -25.56 -17.70
CA LEU A 144 8.38 -24.54 -16.70
C LEU A 144 6.87 -24.30 -16.64
N GLY A 145 6.25 -24.52 -15.49
CA GLY A 145 4.88 -24.10 -15.24
C GLY A 145 4.82 -22.59 -15.07
N VAL A 146 4.09 -21.88 -15.93
CA VAL A 146 3.94 -20.41 -15.84
C VAL A 146 2.64 -20.08 -15.16
N THR A 147 2.72 -19.28 -14.08
CA THR A 147 1.60 -18.80 -13.28
C THR A 147 1.70 -17.29 -13.09
N ILE A 148 0.56 -16.64 -12.85
CA ILE A 148 0.49 -15.19 -12.64
C ILE A 148 -0.20 -14.91 -11.31
N CYS A 149 0.51 -14.33 -10.37
CA CYS A 149 0.08 -13.80 -9.07
C CYS A 149 -0.88 -14.74 -8.32
N GLU A 150 -2.20 -14.50 -8.38
CA GLU A 150 -3.24 -15.24 -7.66
C GLU A 150 -3.23 -16.75 -7.97
N ASP A 151 -2.74 -17.17 -9.13
CA ASP A 151 -2.69 -18.58 -9.52
C ASP A 151 -1.94 -19.45 -8.52
N ILE A 152 -0.99 -18.87 -7.77
CA ILE A 152 -0.19 -19.59 -6.76
C ILE A 152 -0.81 -19.57 -5.37
N TRP A 153 -1.89 -18.77 -5.14
CA TRP A 153 -2.47 -18.55 -3.81
C TRP A 153 -3.62 -19.51 -3.46
N ASN A 154 -3.85 -20.59 -4.21
CA ASN A 154 -5.00 -21.48 -4.00
C ASN A 154 -4.63 -22.95 -3.71
N ASP A 155 -3.44 -23.20 -3.13
CA ASP A 155 -3.03 -24.56 -2.73
C ASP A 155 -4.04 -25.17 -1.75
N ARG A 156 -4.45 -26.43 -2.01
CA ARG A 156 -5.52 -27.11 -1.24
C ARG A 156 -5.10 -27.51 0.16
N ASP A 157 -3.82 -27.71 0.41
CA ASP A 157 -3.33 -28.25 1.67
C ASP A 157 -2.85 -27.14 2.59
N PHE A 158 -2.58 -25.94 2.04
CA PHE A 158 -2.18 -24.76 2.80
C PHE A 158 -3.40 -24.00 3.37
N TRP A 159 -4.45 -23.81 2.55
CA TRP A 159 -5.61 -23.02 2.95
C TRP A 159 -6.74 -23.90 3.48
N GLN A 160 -7.23 -23.63 4.70
CA GLN A 160 -8.43 -24.29 5.27
C GLN A 160 -9.67 -24.07 4.40
N ARG A 161 -9.80 -22.86 3.81
CA ARG A 161 -10.87 -22.50 2.88
C ARG A 161 -10.28 -21.86 1.65
N ARG A 162 -10.36 -22.56 0.52
CA ARG A 162 -9.94 -22.04 -0.78
C ARG A 162 -10.96 -21.08 -1.37
N ARG A 163 -10.48 -20.08 -2.11
CA ARG A 163 -11.34 -19.13 -2.84
C ARG A 163 -11.82 -19.69 -4.16
N TYR A 164 -11.04 -20.52 -4.81
CA TYR A 164 -11.28 -21.04 -6.15
C TYR A 164 -11.34 -22.58 -6.13
N HIS A 165 -12.01 -23.16 -7.13
CA HIS A 165 -12.14 -24.62 -7.26
C HIS A 165 -10.89 -25.28 -7.84
N LYS A 166 -10.09 -24.54 -8.60
CA LYS A 166 -8.90 -25.01 -9.30
C LYS A 166 -7.63 -24.72 -8.51
N ASP A 167 -6.67 -25.62 -8.58
CA ASP A 167 -5.29 -25.45 -8.09
C ASP A 167 -4.35 -25.45 -9.30
N PRO A 168 -3.94 -24.27 -9.80
CA PRO A 168 -3.12 -24.18 -11.01
C PRO A 168 -1.78 -24.88 -10.91
N VAL A 169 -1.13 -24.84 -9.74
CA VAL A 169 0.20 -25.48 -9.55
C VAL A 169 0.08 -26.99 -9.62
N GLU A 170 -0.97 -27.56 -9.04
CA GLU A 170 -1.22 -29.01 -9.16
C GLU A 170 -1.48 -29.43 -10.62
N VAL A 171 -2.24 -28.63 -11.37
CA VAL A 171 -2.48 -28.89 -12.81
C VAL A 171 -1.17 -28.87 -13.59
N LEU A 172 -0.29 -27.89 -13.34
CA LEU A 172 1.00 -27.79 -14.01
C LEU A 172 1.95 -28.94 -13.63
N ALA A 173 1.97 -29.35 -12.36
CA ALA A 173 2.75 -30.51 -11.92
C ALA A 173 2.29 -31.79 -12.63
N GLN A 174 0.98 -32.02 -12.76
CA GLN A 174 0.41 -33.13 -13.51
C GLN A 174 0.69 -33.06 -15.01
N ALA A 175 0.84 -31.85 -15.59
CA ALA A 175 1.24 -31.63 -16.97
C ALA A 175 2.75 -31.84 -17.21
N GLY A 176 3.51 -32.25 -16.17
CA GLY A 176 4.91 -32.57 -16.26
C GLY A 176 5.84 -31.36 -16.09
N ALA A 177 5.39 -30.30 -15.48
CA ALA A 177 6.28 -29.19 -15.09
C ALA A 177 7.37 -29.73 -14.14
N ASN A 178 8.62 -29.30 -14.35
CA ASN A 178 9.76 -29.63 -13.48
C ASN A 178 10.31 -28.40 -12.73
N ALA A 179 9.70 -27.23 -12.92
CA ALA A 179 9.81 -26.04 -12.07
C ALA A 179 8.58 -25.16 -12.29
N VAL A 180 8.27 -24.27 -11.34
CA VAL A 180 7.17 -23.30 -11.43
C VAL A 180 7.73 -21.88 -11.37
N ILE A 181 7.24 -21.01 -12.25
CA ILE A 181 7.56 -19.58 -12.28
C ILE A 181 6.27 -18.80 -12.05
N ASN A 182 6.30 -17.86 -11.13
CA ASN A 182 5.19 -16.97 -10.84
C ASN A 182 5.58 -15.50 -11.03
N LEU A 183 4.83 -14.81 -11.90
CA LEU A 183 4.93 -13.36 -12.10
C LEU A 183 3.90 -12.68 -11.21
N SER A 184 4.34 -11.89 -10.23
CA SER A 184 3.44 -11.25 -9.25
C SER A 184 3.58 -9.74 -9.18
N ALA A 185 2.45 -9.11 -8.82
CA ALA A 185 2.36 -7.78 -8.27
C ALA A 185 1.49 -7.85 -7.00
N SER A 186 2.03 -8.51 -5.97
CA SER A 186 1.31 -8.76 -4.71
C SER A 186 1.53 -7.59 -3.76
N PRO A 187 0.46 -6.80 -3.42
CA PRO A 187 0.58 -5.67 -2.52
C PRO A 187 1.05 -6.06 -1.13
N PHE A 188 1.81 -5.17 -0.52
CA PHE A 188 2.29 -5.29 0.84
C PHE A 188 1.14 -5.22 1.86
N SER A 189 1.22 -6.05 2.89
CA SER A 189 0.68 -5.82 4.22
C SER A 189 1.68 -6.37 5.24
N VAL A 190 1.67 -5.82 6.45
CA VAL A 190 2.60 -6.23 7.51
C VAL A 190 2.49 -7.73 7.79
N GLY A 191 3.65 -8.42 7.85
CA GLY A 191 3.71 -9.87 8.06
C GLY A 191 3.40 -10.75 6.84
N LYS A 192 2.94 -10.18 5.73
CA LYS A 192 2.54 -10.96 4.53
C LYS A 192 3.71 -11.73 3.90
N GLN A 193 4.94 -11.21 3.97
CA GLN A 193 6.09 -11.93 3.42
C GLN A 193 6.35 -13.25 4.14
N TYR A 194 6.18 -13.29 5.46
CA TYR A 194 6.31 -14.53 6.21
C TYR A 194 5.29 -15.58 5.77
N LEU A 195 4.03 -15.15 5.60
CA LEU A 195 2.96 -16.02 5.08
C LEU A 195 3.28 -16.50 3.66
N ARG A 196 3.74 -15.59 2.79
CA ARG A 196 4.12 -15.88 1.39
C ARG A 196 5.23 -16.94 1.32
N GLU A 197 6.32 -16.75 2.05
CA GLU A 197 7.43 -17.72 2.05
C GLU A 197 7.02 -19.06 2.63
N SER A 198 6.20 -19.09 3.69
CA SER A 198 5.69 -20.35 4.25
C SER A 198 4.84 -21.11 3.24
N MET A 199 3.96 -20.44 2.51
CA MET A 199 3.11 -21.04 1.48
C MET A 199 3.96 -21.59 0.31
N LEU A 200 4.88 -20.77 -0.22
CA LEU A 200 5.73 -21.16 -1.35
C LEU A 200 6.65 -22.33 -0.99
N SER A 201 7.22 -22.32 0.21
CA SER A 201 8.07 -23.40 0.73
C SER A 201 7.30 -24.73 0.81
N GLN A 202 6.10 -24.71 1.41
CA GLN A 202 5.27 -25.93 1.50
C GLN A 202 4.86 -26.44 0.13
N MET A 203 4.49 -25.55 -0.79
CA MET A 203 4.10 -25.90 -2.15
C MET A 203 5.26 -26.53 -2.93
N ALA A 204 6.46 -25.94 -2.86
CA ALA A 204 7.65 -26.48 -3.48
C ALA A 204 7.98 -27.89 -2.97
N ALA A 205 7.95 -28.09 -1.65
CA ALA A 205 8.17 -29.38 -1.00
C ALA A 205 7.09 -30.42 -1.36
N LYS A 206 5.81 -30.03 -1.38
CA LYS A 206 4.67 -30.89 -1.72
C LYS A 206 4.80 -31.49 -3.12
N HIS A 207 5.15 -30.68 -4.10
CA HIS A 207 5.26 -31.11 -5.50
C HIS A 207 6.66 -31.59 -5.88
N GLY A 208 7.66 -31.41 -5.01
CA GLY A 208 9.06 -31.72 -5.33
C GLY A 208 9.64 -30.84 -6.44
N LEU A 209 9.09 -29.62 -6.63
CA LEU A 209 9.42 -28.73 -7.74
C LEU A 209 10.08 -27.44 -7.24
N PRO A 210 11.21 -27.01 -7.82
CA PRO A 210 11.72 -25.66 -7.62
C PRO A 210 10.65 -24.63 -7.98
N LEU A 211 10.53 -23.57 -7.16
CA LEU A 211 9.55 -22.51 -7.35
C LEU A 211 10.24 -21.16 -7.35
N VAL A 212 9.96 -20.36 -8.37
CA VAL A 212 10.49 -19.01 -8.57
C VAL A 212 9.33 -18.00 -8.52
N TYR A 213 9.44 -17.00 -7.67
CA TYR A 213 8.42 -15.96 -7.45
C TYR A 213 9.03 -14.58 -7.67
N VAL A 214 8.53 -13.87 -8.68
CA VAL A 214 8.98 -12.51 -9.01
C VAL A 214 7.92 -11.53 -8.58
N ASN A 215 8.25 -10.56 -7.73
CA ASN A 215 7.32 -9.56 -7.25
C ASN A 215 7.74 -8.14 -7.68
N GLN A 216 6.75 -7.31 -7.96
CA GLN A 216 6.94 -5.88 -8.16
C GLN A 216 7.47 -5.21 -6.88
N VAL A 217 8.19 -4.08 -7.03
CA VAL A 217 8.52 -3.16 -5.93
C VAL A 217 7.99 -1.76 -6.26
N GLY A 218 7.82 -0.91 -5.26
CA GLY A 218 7.42 0.50 -5.42
C GLY A 218 6.03 0.81 -4.88
N GLY A 219 5.69 2.11 -4.84
CA GLY A 219 4.38 2.62 -4.47
C GLY A 219 3.56 3.01 -5.70
N ASN A 220 2.28 2.63 -5.76
CA ASN A 220 1.33 3.09 -6.76
C ASN A 220 -0.01 3.38 -6.09
N ASP A 221 -0.46 4.63 -6.15
CA ASP A 221 -1.63 5.13 -5.44
C ASP A 221 -1.59 4.80 -3.93
N ASP A 222 -2.54 4.01 -3.46
CA ASP A 222 -2.67 3.54 -2.08
C ASP A 222 -1.87 2.26 -1.79
N LEU A 223 -1.26 1.63 -2.78
CA LEU A 223 -0.56 0.36 -2.64
C LEU A 223 0.95 0.52 -2.61
N VAL A 224 1.58 -0.31 -1.79
CA VAL A 224 3.03 -0.53 -1.79
C VAL A 224 3.30 -1.97 -2.16
N PHE A 225 4.34 -2.19 -2.96
CA PHE A 225 4.86 -3.49 -3.32
C PHE A 225 6.25 -3.62 -2.71
N ASP A 226 6.45 -4.67 -1.94
CA ASP A 226 7.65 -4.83 -1.11
C ASP A 226 8.83 -5.50 -1.84
N GLY A 227 8.64 -5.91 -3.11
CA GLY A 227 9.62 -6.71 -3.80
C GLY A 227 9.78 -8.08 -3.15
N ARG A 228 10.98 -8.37 -2.60
CA ARG A 228 11.26 -9.64 -1.91
C ARG A 228 11.00 -10.85 -2.81
N SER A 229 11.31 -10.70 -4.10
CA SER A 229 11.27 -11.82 -5.05
C SER A 229 12.10 -12.97 -4.51
N CYS A 230 11.60 -14.19 -4.59
CA CYS A 230 12.24 -15.31 -3.91
C CYS A 230 12.18 -16.61 -4.74
N ALA A 231 13.00 -17.59 -4.36
CA ALA A 231 12.98 -18.91 -4.95
C ALA A 231 13.24 -19.98 -3.90
N PHE A 232 12.65 -21.14 -4.12
CA PHE A 232 12.76 -22.33 -3.29
C PHE A 232 13.20 -23.51 -4.14
N ASP A 233 14.00 -24.42 -3.57
CA ASP A 233 14.29 -25.71 -4.20
C ASP A 233 13.09 -26.68 -4.02
N GLY A 234 13.16 -27.84 -4.68
CA GLY A 234 12.11 -28.86 -4.59
C GLY A 234 11.93 -29.49 -3.19
N THR A 235 12.74 -29.14 -2.20
CA THR A 235 12.55 -29.52 -0.79
C THR A 235 11.86 -28.46 0.03
N GLY A 236 11.57 -27.29 -0.58
CA GLY A 236 11.00 -26.14 0.08
C GLY A 236 12.02 -25.24 0.79
N LYS A 237 13.30 -25.47 0.60
CA LYS A 237 14.36 -24.62 1.18
C LYS A 237 14.49 -23.35 0.34
N PRO A 238 14.51 -22.14 0.97
CA PRO A 238 14.76 -20.91 0.25
C PRO A 238 16.20 -20.91 -0.32
N ILE A 239 16.34 -20.66 -1.61
CA ILE A 239 17.60 -20.55 -2.32
C ILE A 239 17.91 -19.13 -2.77
N ALA A 240 16.91 -18.27 -2.88
CA ALA A 240 17.11 -16.85 -3.13
C ALA A 240 16.02 -16.01 -2.46
N ARG A 241 16.38 -14.78 -2.08
CA ARG A 241 15.47 -13.67 -1.69
C ARG A 241 16.10 -12.37 -2.12
N GLY A 242 15.36 -11.53 -2.85
CA GLY A 242 15.73 -10.17 -3.21
C GLY A 242 15.60 -9.19 -2.05
N ARG A 243 16.17 -8.02 -2.21
CA ARG A 243 16.10 -6.92 -1.25
C ARG A 243 14.65 -6.44 -1.07
N ALA A 244 14.31 -6.04 0.14
CA ALA A 244 12.99 -5.50 0.45
C ALA A 244 12.90 -4.00 0.14
N PHE A 245 11.76 -3.55 -0.41
CA PHE A 245 11.42 -2.16 -0.66
C PHE A 245 12.41 -1.40 -1.57
N THR A 246 13.09 -2.08 -2.45
CA THR A 246 14.00 -1.49 -3.44
C THR A 246 14.10 -2.35 -4.68
N GLU A 247 14.46 -1.75 -5.81
CA GLU A 247 14.74 -2.51 -7.03
C GLU A 247 15.90 -3.50 -6.84
N ASP A 248 15.78 -4.66 -7.46
CA ASP A 248 16.82 -5.71 -7.43
C ASP A 248 16.81 -6.55 -8.69
N LEU A 249 17.97 -7.11 -9.02
CA LEU A 249 18.16 -8.17 -10.01
C LEU A 249 18.62 -9.42 -9.25
N VAL A 250 17.70 -10.38 -9.09
CA VAL A 250 17.95 -11.60 -8.31
C VAL A 250 18.28 -12.75 -9.26
N LEU A 251 19.46 -13.34 -9.14
CA LEU A 251 19.85 -14.51 -9.92
C LEU A 251 19.61 -15.79 -9.13
N VAL A 252 19.05 -16.77 -9.80
CA VAL A 252 18.72 -18.09 -9.24
C VAL A 252 19.20 -19.18 -10.18
N ASP A 253 20.03 -20.08 -9.70
CA ASP A 253 20.36 -21.33 -10.39
C ASP A 253 19.40 -22.42 -9.91
N LEU A 254 18.75 -23.13 -10.84
CA LEU A 254 17.82 -24.20 -10.50
C LEU A 254 18.51 -25.55 -10.37
N ASP A 255 19.67 -25.76 -11.04
CA ASP A 255 20.44 -26.99 -11.00
C ASP A 255 21.94 -26.71 -11.22
N PRO A 256 22.81 -26.94 -10.20
CA PRO A 256 22.40 -27.15 -8.80
C PRO A 256 21.71 -25.92 -8.19
N PRO A 257 20.77 -26.13 -7.24
CA PRO A 257 20.01 -25.00 -6.62
C PRO A 257 20.95 -24.05 -5.90
N ALA A 258 20.98 -22.76 -6.31
CA ALA A 258 21.83 -21.74 -5.70
C ALA A 258 21.29 -20.33 -5.97
N GLY A 259 21.59 -19.41 -5.05
CA GLY A 259 21.23 -17.99 -5.17
C GLY A 259 21.65 -17.24 -3.93
N ARG A 260 21.26 -15.95 -3.86
CA ARG A 260 21.50 -15.07 -2.72
C ARG A 260 20.23 -14.91 -1.91
N VAL A 261 20.23 -15.31 -0.65
CA VAL A 261 19.16 -15.02 0.31
C VAL A 261 19.53 -13.76 1.09
N GLU A 262 18.92 -12.63 0.76
CA GLU A 262 19.14 -11.38 1.51
C GLU A 262 18.61 -11.49 2.92
N ALA A 263 19.39 -10.97 3.88
CA ALA A 263 18.92 -10.77 5.23
C ALA A 263 17.87 -9.65 5.27
N ASP A 264 16.84 -9.82 6.07
CA ASP A 264 15.76 -8.85 6.17
C ASP A 264 15.25 -8.74 7.61
N ASP A 265 14.75 -7.55 7.96
CA ASP A 265 14.08 -7.29 9.23
C ASP A 265 12.57 -7.35 9.02
N PHE A 266 11.97 -8.44 9.51
CA PHE A 266 10.54 -8.69 9.46
C PHE A 266 9.78 -8.12 10.67
N SER A 267 10.42 -7.28 11.52
CA SER A 267 9.70 -6.62 12.58
C SER A 267 8.60 -5.71 12.02
N PRO A 268 7.40 -5.71 12.59
CA PRO A 268 6.29 -4.89 12.09
C PRO A 268 6.65 -3.42 11.95
N GLU A 269 7.43 -2.88 12.87
CA GLU A 269 7.88 -1.48 12.84
C GLU A 269 8.77 -1.20 11.62
N SER A 270 9.74 -2.07 11.33
CA SER A 270 10.63 -1.93 10.19
C SER A 270 9.87 -2.05 8.87
N GLU A 271 8.98 -3.04 8.77
CA GLU A 271 8.18 -3.25 7.56
C GLU A 271 7.27 -2.06 7.25
N ILE A 272 6.49 -1.61 8.25
CA ILE A 272 5.57 -0.48 8.10
C ILE A 272 6.34 0.80 7.79
N TRP A 273 7.44 1.09 8.50
CA TRP A 273 8.25 2.28 8.26
C TRP A 273 8.75 2.34 6.82
N ARG A 274 9.38 1.27 6.33
CA ARG A 274 9.89 1.18 4.96
C ARG A 274 8.79 1.29 3.92
N ALA A 275 7.62 0.70 4.18
CA ALA A 275 6.46 0.82 3.31
C ALA A 275 5.95 2.27 3.21
N LEU A 276 5.85 2.96 4.35
CA LEU A 276 5.43 4.37 4.39
C LEU A 276 6.42 5.29 3.66
N VAL A 277 7.72 5.08 3.87
CA VAL A 277 8.79 5.86 3.20
C VAL A 277 8.73 5.64 1.69
N LEU A 278 8.70 4.37 1.22
CA LEU A 278 8.65 4.04 -0.20
C LEU A 278 7.35 4.58 -0.84
N GLY A 279 6.20 4.27 -0.24
CA GLY A 279 4.89 4.71 -0.75
C GLY A 279 4.76 6.22 -0.84
N THR A 280 5.22 6.96 0.19
CA THR A 280 5.22 8.44 0.18
C THR A 280 6.12 8.99 -0.93
N GLY A 281 7.35 8.47 -1.03
CA GLY A 281 8.31 8.94 -2.02
C GLY A 281 7.82 8.71 -3.45
N ASP A 282 7.28 7.53 -3.72
CA ASP A 282 6.78 7.17 -5.05
C ASP A 282 5.51 7.93 -5.41
N TYR A 283 4.54 8.00 -4.50
CA TYR A 283 3.33 8.76 -4.74
C TYR A 283 3.64 10.21 -5.15
N VAL A 284 4.49 10.89 -4.37
CA VAL A 284 4.87 12.28 -4.64
C VAL A 284 5.55 12.40 -6.00
N ARG A 285 6.55 11.55 -6.29
CA ARG A 285 7.30 11.60 -7.56
C ARG A 285 6.44 11.21 -8.77
N LYS A 286 5.70 10.12 -8.67
CA LYS A 286 4.85 9.61 -9.78
C LYS A 286 3.69 10.53 -10.10
N CYS A 287 3.18 11.31 -9.11
CA CYS A 287 2.20 12.37 -9.32
C CYS A 287 2.82 13.70 -9.82
N GLY A 288 4.13 13.77 -10.03
CA GLY A 288 4.82 14.94 -10.57
C GLY A 288 5.14 16.05 -9.56
N PHE A 289 5.02 15.76 -8.25
CA PHE A 289 5.44 16.69 -7.20
C PHE A 289 6.91 16.47 -6.82
N HIS A 290 7.56 17.55 -6.34
CA HIS A 290 8.95 17.51 -5.89
C HIS A 290 9.10 17.86 -4.40
N SER A 291 8.07 18.43 -3.80
CA SER A 291 8.06 18.84 -2.41
C SER A 291 6.69 18.63 -1.76
N VAL A 292 6.70 18.57 -0.43
CA VAL A 292 5.50 18.40 0.38
C VAL A 292 5.43 19.44 1.47
N LEU A 293 4.22 19.67 1.99
CA LEU A 293 4.01 20.43 3.21
C LEU A 293 3.02 19.70 4.13
N LEU A 294 3.10 19.98 5.42
CA LEU A 294 2.19 19.42 6.42
C LEU A 294 2.06 20.34 7.63
N GLY A 295 0.93 20.25 8.35
CA GLY A 295 0.77 20.92 9.64
C GLY A 295 1.61 20.24 10.72
N LEU A 296 2.46 21.00 11.43
CA LEU A 296 3.18 20.54 12.62
C LEU A 296 2.46 21.03 13.88
N SER A 297 1.79 20.10 14.55
CA SER A 297 1.03 20.38 15.77
C SER A 297 1.81 20.21 17.08
N GLY A 298 3.00 19.58 17.02
CA GLY A 298 3.71 19.11 18.20
C GLY A 298 3.14 17.80 18.79
N GLY A 299 2.21 17.15 18.07
CA GLY A 299 1.68 15.83 18.37
C GLY A 299 2.43 14.73 17.62
N ILE A 300 2.28 13.48 18.10
CA ILE A 300 3.02 12.32 17.58
C ILE A 300 2.71 12.00 16.11
N ASP A 301 1.46 12.17 15.66
CA ASP A 301 1.03 11.86 14.29
C ASP A 301 1.72 12.76 13.28
N SER A 302 1.71 14.08 13.53
CA SER A 302 2.42 15.04 12.68
C SER A 302 3.93 14.83 12.73
N ALA A 303 4.48 14.38 13.86
CA ALA A 303 5.90 14.11 14.02
C ALA A 303 6.34 12.88 13.21
N VAL A 304 5.60 11.77 13.28
CA VAL A 304 5.87 10.56 12.48
C VAL A 304 5.70 10.85 10.99
N THR A 305 4.64 11.55 10.60
CA THR A 305 4.40 11.94 9.20
C THR A 305 5.55 12.81 8.65
N ALA A 306 6.03 13.79 9.43
CA ALA A 306 7.16 14.63 9.05
C ALA A 306 8.47 13.84 8.89
N ALA A 307 8.71 12.88 9.79
CA ALA A 307 9.89 12.02 9.74
C ALA A 307 9.87 11.09 8.52
N VAL A 308 8.72 10.48 8.21
CA VAL A 308 8.52 9.68 6.98
C VAL A 308 8.76 10.54 5.74
N ALA A 309 8.17 11.73 5.68
CA ALA A 309 8.32 12.64 4.54
C ALA A 309 9.78 13.09 4.35
N ALA A 310 10.48 13.41 5.44
CA ALA A 310 11.89 13.82 5.40
C ALA A 310 12.81 12.70 4.91
N GLU A 311 12.55 11.46 5.29
CA GLU A 311 13.30 10.30 4.83
C GLU A 311 12.99 9.95 3.36
N ALA A 312 11.71 10.03 2.96
CA ALA A 312 11.25 9.69 1.62
C ALA A 312 11.73 10.67 0.53
N LEU A 313 11.81 11.95 0.86
CA LEU A 313 12.01 13.03 -0.14
C LEU A 313 13.28 13.86 0.09
N GLY A 314 13.91 13.70 1.26
CA GLY A 314 14.96 14.61 1.75
C GLY A 314 14.38 15.82 2.47
N ALA A 315 15.00 16.20 3.57
CA ALA A 315 14.52 17.26 4.46
C ALA A 315 14.29 18.63 3.78
N GLN A 316 15.10 18.96 2.76
CA GLN A 316 15.01 20.21 1.98
C GLN A 316 13.68 20.33 1.19
N ASN A 317 13.01 19.21 0.93
CA ASN A 317 11.77 19.14 0.16
C ASN A 317 10.51 19.08 1.06
N VAL A 318 10.67 19.22 2.38
CA VAL A 318 9.58 19.20 3.36
C VAL A 318 9.43 20.56 4.04
N LEU A 319 8.20 21.08 4.09
CA LEU A 319 7.84 22.30 4.81
C LEU A 319 6.87 21.97 5.94
N GLY A 320 7.27 22.16 7.19
CA GLY A 320 6.42 22.10 8.37
C GLY A 320 5.73 23.44 8.62
N VAL A 321 4.41 23.46 8.75
CA VAL A 321 3.64 24.67 9.01
C VAL A 321 3.05 24.63 10.41
N LEU A 322 3.50 25.55 11.28
CA LEU A 322 2.99 25.73 12.63
C LEU A 322 1.83 26.73 12.59
N MET A 323 0.67 26.36 13.08
CA MET A 323 -0.54 27.21 13.06
C MET A 323 -1.14 27.34 14.47
N PRO A 324 -0.44 28.03 15.38
CA PRO A 324 -0.92 28.16 16.75
C PRO A 324 -2.24 28.92 16.84
N SER A 325 -3.11 28.46 17.74
CA SER A 325 -4.31 29.15 18.21
C SER A 325 -4.11 29.59 19.66
N PRO A 326 -5.03 30.36 20.27
CA PRO A 326 -5.00 30.70 21.70
C PRO A 326 -5.05 29.47 22.62
N PHE A 327 -5.43 28.29 22.10
CA PHE A 327 -5.51 27.02 22.85
C PHE A 327 -4.26 26.16 22.69
N SER A 328 -3.37 26.51 21.75
CA SER A 328 -2.12 25.76 21.54
C SER A 328 -1.18 25.96 22.71
N SER A 329 -0.72 24.85 23.29
CA SER A 329 0.23 24.92 24.40
C SER A 329 1.61 25.37 23.92
N ARG A 330 2.33 26.11 24.75
CA ARG A 330 3.71 26.52 24.47
C ARG A 330 4.61 25.30 24.22
N GLY A 331 4.42 24.22 25.00
CA GLY A 331 5.16 22.98 24.81
C GLY A 331 4.96 22.36 23.44
N SER A 332 3.74 22.40 22.87
CA SER A 332 3.49 21.87 21.53
C SER A 332 4.23 22.64 20.44
N ILE A 333 4.33 23.96 20.57
CA ILE A 333 5.08 24.82 19.62
C ILE A 333 6.58 24.50 19.73
N GLU A 334 7.12 24.46 20.96
CA GLU A 334 8.53 24.14 21.22
C GLU A 334 8.91 22.74 20.73
N ASP A 335 8.02 21.75 20.91
CA ASP A 335 8.17 20.38 20.42
C ASP A 335 8.20 20.32 18.88
N ALA A 336 7.29 21.02 18.20
CA ALA A 336 7.26 21.10 16.74
C ALA A 336 8.51 21.75 16.15
N GLU A 337 9.01 22.84 16.76
CA GLU A 337 10.24 23.49 16.38
C GLU A 337 11.49 22.61 16.63
N CYS A 338 11.53 21.92 17.76
CA CYS A 338 12.59 20.99 18.09
C CYS A 338 12.63 19.83 17.10
N LEU A 339 11.48 19.22 16.78
CA LEU A 339 11.35 18.18 15.77
C LEU A 339 11.87 18.66 14.41
N ALA A 340 11.44 19.84 13.97
CA ALA A 340 11.84 20.39 12.68
C ALA A 340 13.36 20.59 12.59
N ARG A 341 13.99 21.10 13.66
CA ARG A 341 15.46 21.21 13.74
C ARG A 341 16.14 19.84 13.68
N ASN A 342 15.64 18.85 14.41
CA ASN A 342 16.21 17.50 14.43
C ASN A 342 16.11 16.81 13.08
N LEU A 343 15.02 17.02 12.33
CA LEU A 343 14.81 16.48 11.00
C LEU A 343 15.53 17.32 9.90
N GLY A 344 15.93 18.56 10.21
CA GLY A 344 16.52 19.49 9.23
C GLY A 344 15.52 20.05 8.22
N ILE A 345 14.22 20.02 8.53
CA ILE A 345 13.17 20.55 7.65
C ILE A 345 12.93 22.04 7.90
N ARG A 346 12.42 22.74 6.86
CA ARG A 346 12.03 24.15 6.97
C ARG A 346 10.72 24.29 7.71
N THR A 347 10.53 25.43 8.38
CA THR A 347 9.27 25.75 9.06
C THR A 347 8.72 27.11 8.64
N LEU A 348 7.39 27.26 8.76
CA LEU A 348 6.66 28.52 8.61
C LEU A 348 5.62 28.59 9.74
N THR A 349 5.58 29.69 10.47
CA THR A 349 4.57 29.91 11.54
C THR A 349 3.51 30.88 11.08
N LEU A 350 2.24 30.45 11.14
CA LEU A 350 1.05 31.19 10.76
C LEU A 350 0.01 31.14 11.90
N PRO A 351 0.02 32.09 12.85
CA PRO A 351 -1.00 32.16 13.89
C PRO A 351 -2.41 32.31 13.28
N ILE A 352 -3.41 31.61 13.85
CA ILE A 352 -4.77 31.59 13.29
C ILE A 352 -5.77 32.45 14.05
N GLU A 353 -5.35 33.15 15.11
CA GLU A 353 -6.23 33.91 16.01
C GLU A 353 -7.06 34.97 15.27
N ASP A 354 -6.43 35.84 14.46
CA ASP A 354 -7.12 36.87 13.70
C ASP A 354 -8.19 36.32 12.76
N VAL A 355 -7.90 35.14 12.15
CA VAL A 355 -8.84 34.46 11.25
C VAL A 355 -10.01 33.87 12.05
N MET A 356 -9.76 33.28 13.22
CA MET A 356 -10.80 32.81 14.14
C MET A 356 -11.73 33.93 14.54
N GLU A 357 -11.17 35.08 14.94
CA GLU A 357 -11.98 36.26 15.28
C GLU A 357 -12.84 36.78 14.11
N ALA A 358 -12.29 36.72 12.88
CA ALA A 358 -13.05 37.10 11.69
C ALA A 358 -14.25 36.18 11.46
N PHE A 359 -14.07 34.86 11.64
CA PHE A 359 -15.17 33.89 11.60
C PHE A 359 -16.19 34.13 12.69
N ASP A 360 -15.76 34.38 13.95
CA ASP A 360 -16.64 34.70 15.07
C ASP A 360 -17.50 35.97 14.79
N ARG A 361 -16.88 37.02 14.27
CA ARG A 361 -17.62 38.24 13.89
C ARG A 361 -18.65 37.99 12.80
N THR A 362 -18.26 37.22 11.77
CA THR A 362 -19.11 36.94 10.60
C THR A 362 -20.31 36.07 10.97
N LEU A 363 -20.08 35.04 11.80
CA LEU A 363 -21.12 34.05 12.17
C LEU A 363 -21.97 34.48 13.38
N ARG A 364 -21.58 35.51 14.13
CA ARG A 364 -22.27 35.97 15.33
C ARG A 364 -23.78 36.18 15.13
N PRO A 365 -24.26 36.80 14.04
CA PRO A 365 -25.70 36.95 13.83
C PRO A 365 -26.45 35.63 13.67
N ALA A 366 -25.81 34.65 13.02
CA ALA A 366 -26.37 33.31 12.79
C ALA A 366 -26.36 32.42 14.04
N PHE A 367 -25.42 32.65 14.97
CA PHE A 367 -25.24 31.86 16.18
C PHE A 367 -25.87 32.49 17.43
N THR A 368 -26.59 33.59 17.28
CA THR A 368 -27.25 34.25 18.40
C THR A 368 -28.17 33.28 19.17
N GLY A 369 -27.95 33.19 20.49
CA GLY A 369 -28.72 32.31 21.39
C GLY A 369 -28.31 30.82 21.34
N ARG A 370 -27.26 30.45 20.61
CA ARG A 370 -26.70 29.09 20.60
C ARG A 370 -25.44 29.03 21.47
N PRO A 371 -25.28 27.99 22.31
CA PRO A 371 -24.04 27.79 23.05
C PRO A 371 -22.90 27.38 22.11
N ARG A 372 -21.65 27.61 22.52
CA ARG A 372 -20.48 27.05 21.85
C ARG A 372 -20.47 25.52 21.97
N ASP A 373 -20.08 24.85 20.87
CA ASP A 373 -19.98 23.38 20.79
C ASP A 373 -18.82 22.94 19.86
N VAL A 374 -18.88 21.75 19.31
CA VAL A 374 -17.89 21.21 18.36
C VAL A 374 -17.77 22.07 17.07
N THR A 375 -18.71 22.99 16.82
CA THR A 375 -18.68 23.86 15.64
C THR A 375 -17.46 24.77 15.65
N GLU A 376 -17.13 25.38 16.78
CA GLU A 376 -15.98 26.27 16.92
C GLU A 376 -14.66 25.51 16.86
N GLU A 377 -14.63 24.27 17.36
CA GLU A 377 -13.46 23.37 17.21
C GLU A 377 -13.24 23.05 15.73
N ASN A 378 -14.29 22.67 15.01
CA ASN A 378 -14.25 22.37 13.58
C ASN A 378 -13.87 23.59 12.72
N ILE A 379 -14.27 24.82 13.10
CA ILE A 379 -13.85 26.04 12.41
C ILE A 379 -12.32 26.19 12.47
N GLN A 380 -11.71 25.97 13.63
CA GLN A 380 -10.24 26.03 13.76
C GLN A 380 -9.54 25.02 12.83
N ALA A 381 -10.02 23.78 12.80
CA ALA A 381 -9.46 22.75 11.91
C ALA A 381 -9.58 23.17 10.43
N ARG A 382 -10.72 23.73 10.03
CA ARG A 382 -10.96 24.21 8.65
C ARG A 382 -10.13 25.43 8.29
N ILE A 383 -9.92 26.36 9.20
CA ILE A 383 -8.98 27.49 9.01
C ILE A 383 -7.59 26.95 8.69
N ARG A 384 -7.07 26.00 9.48
CA ARG A 384 -5.77 25.36 9.24
C ARG A 384 -5.74 24.64 7.90
N GLY A 385 -6.74 23.84 7.58
CA GLY A 385 -6.83 23.15 6.29
C GLY A 385 -6.83 24.11 5.10
N ASN A 386 -7.54 25.24 5.20
CA ASN A 386 -7.59 26.25 4.14
C ASN A 386 -6.24 26.96 3.94
N LEU A 387 -5.55 27.32 5.02
CA LEU A 387 -4.21 27.91 4.96
C LEU A 387 -3.18 26.96 4.34
N LEU A 388 -3.21 25.69 4.75
CA LEU A 388 -2.33 24.66 4.18
C LEU A 388 -2.60 24.45 2.69
N MET A 389 -3.84 24.39 2.25
CA MET A 389 -4.20 24.26 0.83
C MET A 389 -3.79 25.52 0.02
N ALA A 390 -3.91 26.71 0.58
CA ALA A 390 -3.43 27.92 -0.06
C ALA A 390 -1.90 27.90 -0.29
N LEU A 391 -1.16 27.42 0.72
CA LEU A 391 0.30 27.24 0.60
C LEU A 391 0.63 26.15 -0.42
N SER A 392 -0.05 25.01 -0.39
CA SER A 392 0.09 23.92 -1.36
C SER A 392 -0.03 24.43 -2.80
N ASN A 393 -1.09 25.16 -3.10
CA ASN A 393 -1.32 25.73 -4.42
C ASN A 393 -0.25 26.76 -4.81
N LYS A 394 0.16 27.61 -3.86
CA LYS A 394 1.11 28.69 -4.14
C LYS A 394 2.53 28.19 -4.35
N CYS A 395 2.92 27.14 -3.62
CA CYS A 395 4.26 26.56 -3.64
C CYS A 395 4.40 25.39 -4.62
N GLY A 396 3.31 24.86 -5.18
CA GLY A 396 3.33 23.63 -5.99
C GLY A 396 3.76 22.39 -5.19
N ALA A 397 3.50 22.38 -3.87
CA ALA A 397 3.86 21.30 -2.97
C ALA A 397 2.63 20.45 -2.61
N LEU A 398 2.76 19.14 -2.52
CA LEU A 398 1.66 18.28 -2.11
C LEU A 398 1.40 18.43 -0.59
N LEU A 399 0.16 18.67 -0.20
CA LEU A 399 -0.23 18.67 1.21
C LEU A 399 -0.39 17.23 1.72
N LEU A 400 0.34 16.88 2.81
CA LEU A 400 0.17 15.62 3.52
C LEU A 400 -0.77 15.80 4.71
N THR A 401 -1.71 14.86 4.89
CA THR A 401 -2.52 14.80 6.10
C THR A 401 -1.85 13.91 7.15
N THR A 402 -2.17 14.14 8.42
CA THR A 402 -1.55 13.46 9.56
C THR A 402 -2.53 12.60 10.35
N GLY A 403 -3.75 12.38 9.85
CA GLY A 403 -4.75 11.52 10.48
C GLY A 403 -4.35 10.05 10.42
N ASN A 404 -4.55 9.32 11.51
CA ASN A 404 -4.24 7.90 11.64
C ASN A 404 -5.47 7.00 11.45
N LYS A 405 -5.27 5.66 11.40
CA LYS A 405 -6.33 4.68 11.19
C LYS A 405 -7.40 4.73 12.27
N SER A 406 -7.00 4.86 13.54
CA SER A 406 -7.91 4.86 14.69
C SER A 406 -8.86 6.05 14.67
N GLU A 407 -8.32 7.24 14.42
CA GLU A 407 -9.10 8.49 14.29
C GLU A 407 -10.05 8.43 13.08
N LEU A 408 -9.55 7.99 11.93
CA LEU A 408 -10.32 7.87 10.70
C LEU A 408 -11.45 6.83 10.84
N ALA A 409 -11.20 5.73 11.58
CA ALA A 409 -12.18 4.69 11.83
C ALA A 409 -13.42 5.23 12.56
N VAL A 410 -13.21 5.91 13.68
CA VAL A 410 -14.30 6.43 14.52
C VAL A 410 -14.78 7.82 14.13
N GLY A 411 -14.17 8.43 13.10
CA GLY A 411 -14.51 9.76 12.61
C GLY A 411 -14.08 10.90 13.54
N TYR A 412 -13.06 10.67 14.37
CA TYR A 412 -12.42 11.72 15.18
C TYR A 412 -11.52 12.59 14.30
N CYS A 413 -12.14 13.22 13.33
CA CYS A 413 -11.52 14.04 12.29
C CYS A 413 -12.54 15.04 11.72
N THR A 414 -12.04 16.12 11.14
CA THR A 414 -12.87 17.22 10.59
C THR A 414 -12.75 17.26 9.07
N ILE A 415 -13.90 17.07 8.38
CA ILE A 415 -13.98 17.24 6.92
C ILE A 415 -13.60 18.68 6.55
N TYR A 416 -12.75 18.81 5.53
CA TYR A 416 -12.19 20.08 5.06
C TYR A 416 -11.31 20.79 6.11
N GLY A 417 -10.91 20.08 7.17
CA GLY A 417 -10.00 20.53 8.20
C GLY A 417 -8.71 19.71 8.20
N ASP A 418 -8.49 18.93 9.23
CA ASP A 418 -7.35 18.02 9.38
C ASP A 418 -7.33 16.87 8.35
N MET A 419 -8.47 16.57 7.72
CA MET A 419 -8.54 15.64 6.57
C MET A 419 -8.09 16.26 5.25
N SER A 420 -7.78 17.56 5.19
CA SER A 420 -7.34 18.23 3.95
C SER A 420 -5.96 17.76 3.53
N GLY A 421 -5.82 17.35 2.28
CA GLY A 421 -4.52 16.94 1.70
C GLY A 421 -4.66 16.08 0.46
N GLY A 422 -3.53 15.78 -0.17
CA GLY A 422 -3.44 14.94 -1.36
C GLY A 422 -2.94 13.53 -1.06
N LEU A 423 -2.35 13.29 0.13
CA LEU A 423 -1.93 11.97 0.60
C LEU A 423 -2.06 11.90 2.13
N ALA A 424 -2.68 10.83 2.62
CA ALA A 424 -2.83 10.52 4.04
C ALA A 424 -1.81 9.44 4.44
N VAL A 425 -0.60 9.86 4.78
CA VAL A 425 0.58 8.97 4.92
C VAL A 425 0.35 7.84 5.92
N ILE A 426 -0.22 8.16 7.10
CA ILE A 426 -0.38 7.21 8.22
C ILE A 426 -1.84 6.77 8.44
N SER A 427 -2.73 7.00 7.47
CA SER A 427 -4.18 6.73 7.63
C SER A 427 -4.54 5.24 7.76
N ASP A 428 -3.62 4.32 7.47
CA ASP A 428 -3.78 2.89 7.73
C ASP A 428 -2.89 2.37 8.86
N VAL A 429 -2.32 3.27 9.68
CA VAL A 429 -1.52 2.92 10.86
C VAL A 429 -2.35 3.18 12.12
N PRO A 430 -2.65 2.15 12.95
CA PRO A 430 -3.30 2.33 14.24
C PRO A 430 -2.49 3.22 15.19
N LYS A 431 -3.16 3.95 16.07
CA LYS A 431 -2.51 4.89 17.02
C LYS A 431 -1.45 4.22 17.88
N THR A 432 -1.72 3.03 18.38
CA THR A 432 -0.77 2.24 19.16
C THR A 432 0.50 1.90 18.38
N MET A 433 0.34 1.59 17.08
CA MET A 433 1.47 1.32 16.19
C MET A 433 2.27 2.60 15.90
N ILE A 434 1.64 3.78 15.82
CA ILE A 434 2.37 5.05 15.67
C ILE A 434 3.33 5.29 16.84
N TYR A 435 2.91 5.03 18.07
CA TYR A 435 3.79 5.09 19.24
C TYR A 435 4.94 4.08 19.16
N ARG A 436 4.67 2.86 18.66
CA ARG A 436 5.71 1.84 18.44
C ARG A 436 6.70 2.29 17.36
N LEU A 437 6.24 2.81 16.23
CA LEU A 437 7.08 3.36 15.16
C LEU A 437 7.96 4.51 15.66
N ALA A 438 7.39 5.42 16.44
CA ALA A 438 8.13 6.55 17.00
C ALA A 438 9.26 6.10 17.94
N ARG A 439 8.99 5.13 18.83
CA ARG A 439 10.01 4.54 19.72
C ARG A 439 11.06 3.75 18.92
N TRP A 440 10.63 2.97 17.94
CA TRP A 440 11.53 2.21 17.07
C TRP A 440 12.47 3.14 16.28
N LEU A 441 11.95 4.24 15.74
CA LEU A 441 12.75 5.25 15.06
C LEU A 441 13.77 5.89 16.00
N ASN A 442 13.33 6.33 17.19
CA ASN A 442 14.20 6.97 18.17
C ASN A 442 15.29 6.03 18.71
N ALA A 443 15.04 4.72 18.78
CA ALA A 443 16.05 3.75 19.15
C ALA A 443 17.20 3.64 18.13
N GLN A 444 16.92 3.94 16.86
CA GLN A 444 17.93 3.95 15.80
C GLN A 444 18.52 5.36 15.58
N ARG A 445 17.68 6.37 15.61
CA ARG A 445 18.01 7.78 15.38
C ARG A 445 17.08 8.66 16.21
N PRO A 446 17.55 9.26 17.32
CA PRO A 446 16.72 10.04 18.23
C PRO A 446 16.35 11.40 17.63
N VAL A 447 15.33 11.44 16.78
CA VAL A 447 14.86 12.66 16.09
C VAL A 447 13.58 13.22 16.69
N LEU A 448 12.71 12.39 17.26
CA LEU A 448 11.48 12.83 17.91
C LEU A 448 11.78 13.25 19.35
N PRO A 449 11.40 14.48 19.79
CA PRO A 449 11.50 14.88 21.20
C PRO A 449 10.77 13.90 22.14
N GLU A 450 11.36 13.58 23.26
CA GLU A 450 10.76 12.68 24.28
C GLU A 450 9.42 13.22 24.83
N SER A 451 9.27 14.54 24.89
CA SER A 451 8.01 15.20 25.25
C SER A 451 6.86 14.80 24.35
N ILE A 452 7.09 14.63 23.03
CA ILE A 452 6.07 14.16 22.06
C ILE A 452 5.65 12.72 22.37
N LEU A 453 6.59 11.87 22.77
CA LEU A 453 6.33 10.46 23.10
C LEU A 453 5.59 10.28 24.43
N ALA A 454 5.82 11.20 25.39
CA ALA A 454 5.23 11.16 26.72
C ALA A 454 3.90 11.90 26.83
N LYS A 455 3.61 12.82 25.89
CA LYS A 455 2.41 13.66 25.92
C LYS A 455 1.16 12.84 25.63
N ALA A 456 0.10 13.08 26.41
CA ALA A 456 -1.23 12.52 26.13
C ALA A 456 -1.77 13.06 24.79
N PRO A 457 -2.40 12.22 23.96
CA PRO A 457 -3.01 12.66 22.69
C PRO A 457 -4.08 13.74 22.92
N SER A 458 -4.01 14.83 22.15
CA SER A 458 -4.96 15.93 22.20
C SER A 458 -4.96 16.74 20.90
N ALA A 459 -6.14 17.13 20.45
CA ALA A 459 -6.29 18.03 19.32
C ALA A 459 -6.04 19.53 19.67
N GLU A 460 -5.95 19.89 20.95
CA GLU A 460 -5.72 21.27 21.45
C GLU A 460 -6.67 22.32 20.82
N LEU A 461 -7.94 22.00 20.64
CA LEU A 461 -8.97 22.89 20.08
C LEU A 461 -9.78 23.61 21.16
N ARG A 462 -9.66 23.18 22.43
CA ARG A 462 -10.25 23.78 23.63
C ARG A 462 -9.33 23.58 24.84
N PRO A 463 -9.53 24.33 25.94
CA PRO A 463 -8.70 24.19 27.14
C PRO A 463 -8.73 22.79 27.73
N ASN A 464 -7.57 22.25 28.11
CA ASN A 464 -7.38 20.93 28.76
C ASN A 464 -8.02 19.73 28.02
N GLN A 465 -8.14 19.81 26.73
CA GLN A 465 -8.69 18.73 25.91
C GLN A 465 -7.77 17.51 25.91
N THR A 466 -8.37 16.32 25.98
CA THR A 466 -7.73 15.03 25.69
C THR A 466 -8.62 14.19 24.77
N ASP A 467 -8.03 13.31 23.98
CA ASP A 467 -8.81 12.44 23.08
C ASP A 467 -9.72 11.49 23.88
N GLN A 468 -9.28 11.09 25.08
CA GLN A 468 -10.04 10.24 26.00
C GLN A 468 -11.27 10.89 26.60
N ASP A 469 -11.47 12.21 26.45
CA ASP A 469 -12.75 12.86 26.75
C ASP A 469 -13.90 12.29 25.86
N SER A 470 -13.55 11.77 24.68
CA SER A 470 -14.50 11.31 23.66
C SER A 470 -14.31 9.87 23.24
N LEU A 471 -13.10 9.32 23.37
CA LEU A 471 -12.71 7.98 22.90
C LEU A 471 -12.30 7.08 24.08
N PRO A 472 -12.45 5.76 23.97
CA PRO A 472 -11.82 4.83 24.90
C PRO A 472 -10.28 4.88 24.75
N PRO A 473 -9.52 4.34 25.73
CA PRO A 473 -8.06 4.18 25.58
C PRO A 473 -7.70 3.54 24.24
N TYR A 474 -6.67 4.04 23.58
CA TYR A 474 -6.30 3.61 22.22
C TYR A 474 -5.94 2.12 22.14
N GLU A 475 -5.38 1.52 23.19
CA GLU A 475 -5.11 0.08 23.25
C GLU A 475 -6.40 -0.74 23.10
N LEU A 476 -7.45 -0.30 23.77
CA LEU A 476 -8.77 -0.93 23.67
C LEU A 476 -9.44 -0.64 22.33
N LEU A 477 -9.36 0.61 21.89
CA LEU A 477 -9.94 1.04 20.60
C LEU A 477 -9.34 0.26 19.44
N ASP A 478 -8.02 0.22 19.34
CA ASP A 478 -7.30 -0.43 18.22
C ASP A 478 -7.56 -1.94 18.17
N GLU A 479 -7.65 -2.62 19.33
CA GLU A 479 -7.98 -4.04 19.36
C GLU A 479 -9.43 -4.31 18.89
N ILE A 480 -10.40 -3.48 19.28
CA ILE A 480 -11.78 -3.59 18.78
C ILE A 480 -11.81 -3.34 17.26
N LEU A 481 -11.09 -2.33 16.79
CA LEU A 481 -11.02 -1.99 15.37
C LEU A 481 -10.38 -3.11 14.54
N ALA A 482 -9.26 -3.68 14.99
CA ALA A 482 -8.61 -4.79 14.31
C ALA A 482 -9.54 -6.01 14.18
N ARG A 483 -10.27 -6.34 15.23
CA ARG A 483 -11.26 -7.44 15.21
C ARG A 483 -12.39 -7.18 14.22
N HIS A 484 -12.98 -5.99 14.27
CA HIS A 484 -14.13 -5.67 13.42
C HIS A 484 -13.73 -5.44 11.95
N ILE A 485 -12.66 -4.69 11.70
CA ILE A 485 -12.28 -4.25 10.34
C ILE A 485 -11.48 -5.33 9.62
N GLU A 486 -10.50 -5.96 10.28
CA GLU A 486 -9.57 -6.90 9.63
C GLU A 486 -10.06 -8.35 9.74
N ARG A 487 -10.62 -8.75 10.91
CA ARG A 487 -11.11 -10.12 11.14
C ARG A 487 -12.61 -10.29 10.87
N HIS A 488 -13.35 -9.20 10.61
CA HIS A 488 -14.79 -9.17 10.34
C HIS A 488 -15.65 -9.73 11.50
N GLU A 489 -15.15 -9.65 12.73
CA GLU A 489 -15.89 -10.06 13.90
C GLU A 489 -17.09 -9.12 14.16
N SER A 490 -18.23 -9.70 14.50
CA SER A 490 -19.43 -8.99 14.94
C SER A 490 -19.28 -8.42 16.35
N ALA A 491 -20.19 -7.52 16.75
CA ALA A 491 -20.21 -6.99 18.11
C ALA A 491 -20.29 -8.12 19.15
N GLU A 492 -21.14 -9.12 18.92
CA GLU A 492 -21.37 -10.21 19.87
C GLU A 492 -20.12 -11.12 19.97
N GLU A 493 -19.43 -11.40 18.86
CA GLU A 493 -18.18 -12.17 18.88
C GLU A 493 -17.09 -11.45 19.67
N ILE A 494 -16.96 -10.13 19.51
CA ILE A 494 -15.99 -9.33 20.27
C ILE A 494 -16.35 -9.34 21.77
N ILE A 495 -17.62 -9.14 22.12
CA ILE A 495 -18.09 -9.12 23.51
C ILE A 495 -17.86 -10.49 24.20
N THR A 496 -18.09 -11.62 23.50
CA THR A 496 -17.86 -12.95 24.08
C THR A 496 -16.40 -13.22 24.44
N GLN A 497 -15.46 -12.44 23.90
CA GLN A 497 -14.04 -12.51 24.23
C GLN A 497 -13.65 -11.64 25.46
N GLY A 498 -14.64 -11.07 26.14
CA GLY A 498 -14.44 -10.37 27.41
C GLY A 498 -14.38 -8.83 27.29
N PHE A 499 -14.68 -8.25 26.12
CA PHE A 499 -14.75 -6.81 25.95
C PHE A 499 -16.08 -6.25 26.51
N ASP A 500 -16.04 -5.03 27.08
CA ASP A 500 -17.25 -4.36 27.57
C ASP A 500 -18.24 -4.08 26.43
N GLY A 501 -19.45 -4.61 26.55
CA GLY A 501 -20.45 -4.55 25.50
C GLY A 501 -20.91 -3.14 25.14
N ALA A 502 -20.93 -2.20 26.10
CA ALA A 502 -21.30 -0.81 25.84
C ALA A 502 -20.23 -0.12 25.01
N THR A 503 -18.96 -0.33 25.36
CA THR A 503 -17.80 0.22 24.64
C THR A 503 -17.72 -0.35 23.21
N VAL A 504 -17.86 -1.66 23.04
CA VAL A 504 -17.84 -2.30 21.71
C VAL A 504 -18.93 -1.69 20.82
N ARG A 505 -20.19 -1.71 21.26
CA ARG A 505 -21.29 -1.16 20.45
C ARG A 505 -21.11 0.33 20.13
N ARG A 506 -20.59 1.12 21.08
CA ARG A 506 -20.27 2.54 20.85
C ARG A 506 -19.21 2.70 19.76
N VAL A 507 -18.11 1.94 19.82
CA VAL A 507 -17.04 2.02 18.82
C VAL A 507 -17.57 1.61 17.44
N LEU A 508 -18.29 0.51 17.32
CA LEU A 508 -18.83 0.05 16.03
C LEU A 508 -19.85 1.05 15.46
N HIS A 509 -20.67 1.65 16.32
CA HIS A 509 -21.57 2.74 15.92
C HIS A 509 -20.80 3.94 15.36
N LEU A 510 -19.71 4.38 16.01
CA LEU A 510 -18.86 5.46 15.51
C LEU A 510 -18.23 5.10 14.16
N VAL A 511 -17.74 3.87 14.00
CA VAL A 511 -17.22 3.37 12.70
C VAL A 511 -18.29 3.48 11.61
N LYS A 512 -19.52 3.08 11.92
CA LYS A 512 -20.64 3.12 10.98
C LYS A 512 -20.98 4.55 10.54
N ILE A 513 -21.17 5.46 11.47
CA ILE A 513 -21.59 6.84 11.16
C ILE A 513 -20.48 7.69 10.54
N ALA A 514 -19.22 7.27 10.69
CA ALA A 514 -18.06 7.96 10.12
C ALA A 514 -17.82 7.66 8.62
N GLU A 515 -18.55 6.71 8.01
CA GLU A 515 -18.30 6.28 6.63
C GLU A 515 -18.35 7.44 5.62
N PHE A 516 -19.27 8.40 5.79
CA PHE A 516 -19.36 9.55 4.89
C PHE A 516 -18.11 10.46 4.96
N LYS A 517 -17.43 10.52 6.12
CA LYS A 517 -16.16 11.23 6.26
C LYS A 517 -15.05 10.51 5.51
N ARG A 518 -14.93 9.18 5.69
CA ARG A 518 -13.92 8.35 5.02
C ARG A 518 -14.00 8.42 3.50
N LYS A 519 -15.20 8.55 2.93
CA LYS A 519 -15.38 8.74 1.47
C LYS A 519 -14.85 10.06 0.92
N GLN A 520 -14.45 10.99 1.80
CA GLN A 520 -13.86 12.28 1.43
C GLN A 520 -12.41 12.41 1.91
N ALA A 521 -11.83 11.33 2.45
CA ALA A 521 -10.43 11.29 2.84
C ALA A 521 -9.51 11.24 1.62
N ALA A 522 -8.31 11.81 1.77
CA ALA A 522 -7.23 11.62 0.79
C ALA A 522 -6.84 10.14 0.68
N PRO A 523 -6.29 9.70 -0.45
CA PRO A 523 -5.69 8.37 -0.56
C PRO A 523 -4.67 8.13 0.54
N GLY A 524 -4.70 6.93 1.13
CA GLY A 524 -3.79 6.56 2.21
C GLY A 524 -2.91 5.37 1.83
N ILE A 525 -1.73 5.26 2.41
CA ILE A 525 -0.81 4.15 2.14
C ILE A 525 -1.27 2.92 2.93
N LYS A 526 -1.65 1.86 2.22
CA LYS A 526 -2.07 0.59 2.82
C LYS A 526 -0.87 -0.16 3.41
N VAL A 527 -0.95 -0.47 4.70
CA VAL A 527 0.07 -1.24 5.42
C VAL A 527 -0.50 -2.41 6.23
N THR A 528 -1.81 -2.42 6.49
CA THR A 528 -2.51 -3.51 7.17
C THR A 528 -3.27 -4.40 6.18
N ASP A 529 -3.84 -5.49 6.64
CA ASP A 529 -4.61 -6.41 5.79
C ASP A 529 -5.83 -5.74 5.17
N ARG A 530 -6.42 -4.73 5.84
CA ARG A 530 -7.57 -3.99 5.34
C ARG A 530 -7.51 -2.50 5.67
N ALA A 531 -7.21 -1.70 4.66
CA ALA A 531 -7.21 -0.25 4.73
C ALA A 531 -8.58 0.35 4.37
N PHE A 532 -8.87 1.54 4.91
CA PHE A 532 -9.97 2.36 4.40
C PHE A 532 -9.62 2.89 3.00
N GLY A 533 -10.58 2.89 2.09
CA GLY A 533 -10.38 3.27 0.69
C GLY A 533 -10.98 2.25 -0.27
N VAL A 534 -10.23 1.86 -1.30
CA VAL A 534 -10.71 0.97 -2.37
C VAL A 534 -11.13 -0.41 -1.84
N GLY A 535 -10.39 -0.96 -0.86
CA GLY A 535 -10.67 -2.26 -0.25
C GLY A 535 -11.82 -2.26 0.77
N TRP A 536 -12.28 -1.07 1.20
CA TRP A 536 -13.37 -0.90 2.16
C TRP A 536 -14.64 -0.41 1.46
N ARG A 537 -15.59 -1.32 1.19
CA ARG A 537 -16.78 -1.05 0.35
C ARG A 537 -18.07 -0.98 1.18
N MET A 538 -18.05 -0.35 2.35
CA MET A 538 -19.24 -0.19 3.19
C MET A 538 -20.19 0.88 2.63
N PRO A 539 -21.52 0.65 2.66
CA PRO A 539 -22.51 1.63 2.23
C PRO A 539 -22.67 2.73 3.28
N ILE A 540 -22.77 3.99 2.83
CA ILE A 540 -23.05 5.14 3.69
C ILE A 540 -24.51 5.11 4.16
N ALA A 541 -25.45 5.10 3.21
CA ALA A 541 -26.89 5.15 3.48
C ALA A 541 -27.44 3.75 3.82
N SER A 542 -27.10 3.26 5.02
CA SER A 542 -27.56 1.96 5.52
C SER A 542 -27.95 2.04 6.99
N LYS A 543 -28.82 1.15 7.43
CA LYS A 543 -29.16 0.96 8.85
C LYS A 543 -28.22 -0.08 9.48
N GLU A 544 -28.02 0.03 10.79
CA GLU A 544 -27.36 -1.03 11.57
C GLU A 544 -28.29 -2.24 11.63
N TRP A 545 -27.84 -3.38 11.12
CA TRP A 545 -28.65 -4.60 11.10
C TRP A 545 -28.63 -5.32 12.46
N GLU A 546 -27.56 -5.14 13.25
CA GLU A 546 -27.41 -5.76 14.58
C GLU A 546 -28.40 -5.18 15.64
N ASN A 547 -28.93 -3.97 15.43
CA ASN A 547 -29.90 -3.35 16.33
C ASN A 547 -31.37 -3.63 15.98
N ASN A 548 -31.68 -4.35 14.90
CA ASN A 548 -33.06 -4.54 14.41
C ASN A 548 -33.87 -5.63 15.16
N GLY A 549 -33.40 -6.14 16.28
CA GLY A 549 -34.08 -7.23 17.01
C GLY A 549 -34.34 -7.01 18.50
N ARG A 550 -34.00 -5.86 19.08
CA ARG A 550 -34.11 -5.62 20.53
C ARG A 550 -34.62 -4.19 20.85
N ASN A 551 -35.85 -3.90 20.45
CA ASN A 551 -36.71 -2.88 21.09
C ASN A 551 -37.93 -3.55 21.68
#